data_e6bb20b60a7bbad2f19deda0c425a263
#
_entry.id   e6bb20b60a7bbad2f19deda0c425a263
#
_cell.length_a   1.000
_cell.length_b   1.000
_cell.length_c   1.000
_cell.angle_alpha   90.00
_cell.angle_beta   90.00
_cell.angle_gamma   90.00
#
_symmetry.space_group_name_H-M   'P 1'
#
loop_
_entity.id
_entity.type
_entity.pdbx_description
1 polymer ?
#
loop_
_entity_poly.entity_id
_entity_poly.type
_entity_poly.pdbx_seq_one_letter_code
_entity_poly.pdbx_strand_id
1 'polypeptide(L)'
;DVGHVCCFGWCMFDYPTHKDFGSGDRVCYHGVMDAFRNPKPAAALYASQGEGTTVLTACTPMDIGDYPGGQIGDSAVLTNADSVRLYKNGNYVTTLRAGDYPGLPHPPMILDDIIGELLETQEGFDEKKADLLRACLLAVRKHGLAHLPPADLARMGVAMTKYGLTFADAQKLYGKYVGNWGGEATVWRLDALKGGKVVSSVPLCPSAKLHLEVTPSHTELTEGDTYDMAAVRVRILDEYGR
;
A
#
# COMPACT_ATOMS: atom_id res chain seq x y z
N ASP A 1 15.24 33.00 6.11
CA ASP A 1 15.42 31.62 5.61
C ASP A 1 16.81 31.17 6.01
N VAL A 2 16.87 30.25 6.98
CA VAL A 2 18.15 29.61 7.34
C VAL A 2 18.32 28.44 6.37
N GLY A 3 19.15 28.60 5.34
CA GLY A 3 19.45 27.56 4.40
C GLY A 3 20.17 26.41 5.10
N HIS A 4 19.57 25.22 5.09
CA HIS A 4 20.24 24.00 5.52
C HIS A 4 21.22 23.56 4.43
N VAL A 5 22.47 23.32 4.81
CA VAL A 5 23.54 22.93 3.88
C VAL A 5 23.52 21.41 3.62
N CYS A 6 23.16 20.63 4.63
CA CYS A 6 23.03 19.18 4.52
C CYS A 6 22.16 18.62 5.66
N CYS A 7 21.68 17.40 5.45
CA CYS A 7 20.93 16.61 6.43
C CYS A 7 21.42 15.16 6.37
N PHE A 8 21.65 14.53 7.52
CA PHE A 8 22.00 13.12 7.62
C PHE A 8 20.88 12.35 8.31
N GLY A 9 20.31 11.37 7.61
CA GLY A 9 19.35 10.45 8.19
C GLY A 9 20.03 9.26 8.87
N TRP A 10 19.60 8.89 10.04
CA TRP A 10 20.02 7.68 10.72
C TRP A 10 18.92 6.64 10.62
N CYS A 11 19.14 5.51 9.93
CA CYS A 11 20.33 5.09 9.21
C CYS A 11 19.95 4.28 7.95
N MET A 12 20.94 3.78 7.20
CA MET A 12 20.67 3.02 5.99
C MET A 12 20.15 1.61 6.28
N PHE A 13 20.69 0.92 7.27
CA PHE A 13 20.34 -0.47 7.61
C PHE A 13 19.92 -0.62 9.06
N ASP A 14 19.05 -1.57 9.33
CA ASP A 14 18.84 -2.09 10.67
C ASP A 14 20.12 -2.73 11.17
N TYR A 15 20.35 -2.66 12.46
CA TYR A 15 21.58 -3.18 13.05
C TYR A 15 21.37 -3.79 14.44
N PRO A 16 22.16 -4.82 14.81
CA PRO A 16 22.13 -5.39 16.15
C PRO A 16 22.58 -4.38 17.20
N THR A 17 22.00 -4.43 18.38
CA THR A 17 22.36 -3.60 19.52
C THR A 17 22.62 -4.44 20.76
N HIS A 18 23.08 -3.78 21.84
CA HIS A 18 23.19 -4.44 23.14
C HIS A 18 21.83 -4.47 23.89
N LYS A 19 21.78 -5.22 24.99
CA LYS A 19 20.56 -5.50 25.77
C LYS A 19 19.80 -4.26 26.28
N ASP A 20 20.47 -3.14 26.44
CA ASP A 20 19.93 -1.93 27.06
C ASP A 20 19.52 -0.87 26.01
N PHE A 21 19.60 -1.21 24.72
CA PHE A 21 19.28 -0.30 23.64
C PHE A 21 18.61 -1.02 22.47
N GLY A 22 17.59 -0.38 21.88
CA GLY A 22 16.80 -0.94 20.80
C GLY A 22 15.52 -1.61 21.30
N SER A 23 14.92 -2.44 20.45
CA SER A 23 13.79 -3.28 20.79
C SER A 23 14.22 -4.47 21.64
N GLY A 24 13.27 -5.18 22.25
CA GLY A 24 13.56 -6.31 23.14
C GLY A 24 14.33 -7.48 22.50
N ASP A 25 14.34 -7.57 21.17
CA ASP A 25 15.11 -8.51 20.36
C ASP A 25 16.54 -8.04 20.05
N ARG A 26 16.97 -6.92 20.64
CA ARG A 26 18.31 -6.31 20.46
C ARG A 26 18.60 -5.87 19.03
N VAL A 27 17.58 -5.38 18.33
CA VAL A 27 17.70 -4.81 17.00
C VAL A 27 17.19 -3.38 17.00
N CYS A 28 17.92 -2.48 16.34
CA CYS A 28 17.41 -1.15 16.01
C CYS A 28 16.82 -1.18 14.60
N TYR A 29 15.52 -0.93 14.50
CA TYR A 29 14.75 -0.93 13.25
C TYR A 29 14.67 0.45 12.60
N HIS A 30 15.70 1.27 12.77
CA HIS A 30 15.76 2.64 12.21
C HIS A 30 16.13 2.66 10.73
N GLY A 31 16.59 1.54 10.20
CA GLY A 31 17.08 1.45 8.84
C GLY A 31 16.02 1.75 7.79
N VAL A 32 16.45 2.39 6.72
CA VAL A 32 15.69 2.51 5.47
C VAL A 32 15.56 1.14 4.80
N MET A 33 16.54 0.27 5.04
CA MET A 33 16.56 -1.15 4.67
C MET A 33 16.70 -2.01 5.93
N ASP A 34 16.30 -3.26 5.85
CA ASP A 34 16.50 -4.21 6.94
C ASP A 34 17.98 -4.64 7.09
N ALA A 35 18.30 -5.47 8.09
CA ALA A 35 19.65 -5.97 8.34
C ALA A 35 20.18 -6.84 7.18
N PHE A 36 19.30 -7.38 6.34
CA PHE A 36 19.63 -8.18 5.16
C PHE A 36 19.63 -7.35 3.88
N ARG A 37 19.49 -6.03 3.98
CA ARG A 37 19.48 -5.06 2.88
C ARG A 37 18.24 -5.14 1.98
N ASN A 38 17.12 -5.67 2.49
CA ASN A 38 15.86 -5.56 1.80
C ASN A 38 15.26 -4.17 2.02
N PRO A 39 14.75 -3.52 0.96
CA PRO A 39 14.18 -2.19 1.08
C PRO A 39 12.88 -2.23 1.89
N LYS A 40 12.74 -1.29 2.82
CA LYS A 40 11.48 -1.00 3.50
C LYS A 40 10.71 0.08 2.74
N PRO A 41 9.44 0.38 3.07
CA PRO A 41 8.70 1.49 2.44
C PRO A 41 9.44 2.83 2.46
N ALA A 42 10.24 3.09 3.50
CA ALA A 42 11.09 4.28 3.57
C ALA A 42 12.09 4.37 2.40
N ALA A 43 12.64 3.26 1.93
CA ALA A 43 13.53 3.24 0.77
C ALA A 43 12.81 3.70 -0.51
N ALA A 44 11.56 3.28 -0.69
CA ALA A 44 10.74 3.71 -1.80
C ALA A 44 10.40 5.20 -1.73
N LEU A 45 10.22 5.76 -0.52
CA LEU A 45 10.00 7.19 -0.34
C LEU A 45 11.21 8.01 -0.85
N TYR A 46 12.44 7.62 -0.46
CA TYR A 46 13.63 8.27 -0.96
C TYR A 46 13.81 8.07 -2.47
N ALA A 47 13.67 6.85 -2.95
CA ALA A 47 13.85 6.53 -4.36
C ALA A 47 12.83 7.25 -5.26
N SER A 48 11.60 7.44 -4.80
CA SER A 48 10.55 8.13 -5.55
C SER A 48 10.82 9.62 -5.74
N GLN A 49 11.73 10.23 -4.98
CA GLN A 49 12.06 11.65 -5.15
C GLN A 49 13.00 11.92 -6.35
N GLY A 50 13.51 10.86 -6.98
CA GLY A 50 14.35 10.96 -8.18
C GLY A 50 13.60 10.61 -9.47
N GLU A 51 14.17 11.04 -10.62
CA GLU A 51 13.58 10.82 -11.95
C GLU A 51 14.15 9.59 -12.70
N GLY A 52 15.12 8.87 -12.11
CA GLY A 52 15.86 7.80 -12.79
C GLY A 52 14.98 6.60 -13.14
N THR A 53 14.73 5.76 -12.15
CA THR A 53 13.94 4.54 -12.31
C THR A 53 12.51 4.77 -11.83
N THR A 54 11.52 4.19 -12.52
CA THR A 54 10.13 4.22 -12.05
C THR A 54 9.99 3.47 -10.73
N VAL A 55 9.46 4.15 -9.72
CA VAL A 55 9.12 3.58 -8.42
C VAL A 55 7.61 3.42 -8.34
N LEU A 56 7.16 2.27 -7.86
CA LEU A 56 5.75 2.02 -7.54
C LEU A 56 5.68 1.05 -6.35
N THR A 57 5.40 1.58 -5.17
CA THR A 57 5.34 0.80 -3.93
C THR A 57 4.13 1.20 -3.12
N ALA A 58 3.28 0.25 -2.77
CA ALA A 58 2.23 0.45 -1.78
C ALA A 58 2.79 0.26 -0.36
N CYS A 59 2.39 1.11 0.57
CA CYS A 59 2.74 0.97 1.99
C CYS A 59 1.86 -0.05 2.73
N THR A 60 1.07 -0.82 2.00
CA THR A 60 0.21 -1.89 2.51
C THR A 60 0.22 -3.06 1.54
N PRO A 61 0.15 -4.32 2.01
CA PRO A 61 -0.03 -5.48 1.13
C PRO A 61 -1.43 -5.55 0.50
N MET A 62 -2.37 -4.68 0.88
CA MET A 62 -3.78 -4.72 0.46
C MET A 62 -4.47 -6.05 0.80
N ASP A 63 -3.99 -6.72 1.83
CA ASP A 63 -4.51 -8.00 2.32
C ASP A 63 -4.98 -7.85 3.77
N ILE A 64 -6.19 -8.31 4.05
CA ILE A 64 -6.78 -8.28 5.40
C ILE A 64 -6.48 -9.56 6.19
N GLY A 65 -5.89 -10.57 5.55
CA GLY A 65 -5.66 -11.88 6.17
C GLY A 65 -6.94 -12.60 6.57
N ASP A 66 -6.82 -13.57 7.47
CA ASP A 66 -7.93 -14.39 7.96
C ASP A 66 -8.58 -13.82 9.24
N TYR A 67 -8.44 -12.54 9.48
CA TYR A 67 -8.98 -11.91 10.68
C TYR A 67 -10.41 -11.41 10.45
N PRO A 68 -11.43 -11.97 11.12
CA PRO A 68 -12.79 -11.47 11.05
C PRO A 68 -12.85 -9.99 11.45
N GLY A 69 -13.50 -9.18 10.62
CA GLY A 69 -13.55 -7.73 10.81
C GLY A 69 -12.29 -6.98 10.40
N GLY A 70 -11.29 -7.68 9.85
CA GLY A 70 -10.13 -7.04 9.22
C GLY A 70 -10.54 -6.13 8.07
N GLN A 71 -9.83 -5.03 7.90
CA GLN A 71 -10.07 -4.09 6.81
C GLN A 71 -8.77 -3.39 6.40
N ILE A 72 -8.69 -3.02 5.13
CA ILE A 72 -7.59 -2.23 4.62
C ILE A 72 -7.76 -0.80 5.15
N GLY A 73 -6.83 -0.34 5.99
CA GLY A 73 -6.79 1.03 6.48
C GLY A 73 -6.36 2.04 5.41
N ASP A 74 -6.37 3.33 5.76
CA ASP A 74 -5.77 4.36 4.94
C ASP A 74 -4.27 4.08 4.81
N SER A 75 -3.75 4.25 3.61
CA SER A 75 -2.36 3.95 3.29
C SER A 75 -1.82 4.93 2.24
N ALA A 76 -0.62 4.72 1.77
CA ALA A 76 -0.01 5.53 0.73
C ALA A 76 0.62 4.67 -0.35
N VAL A 77 0.70 5.25 -1.54
CA VAL A 77 1.48 4.74 -2.67
C VAL A 77 2.64 5.70 -2.92
N LEU A 78 3.85 5.17 -2.92
CA LEU A 78 5.09 5.89 -3.14
C LEU A 78 5.50 5.69 -4.60
N THR A 79 5.58 6.78 -5.35
CA THR A 79 5.87 6.71 -6.78
C THR A 79 6.40 8.05 -7.30
N ASN A 80 7.19 8.01 -8.36
CA ASN A 80 7.58 9.17 -9.15
C ASN A 80 6.79 9.26 -10.48
N ALA A 81 5.64 8.60 -10.54
CA ALA A 81 4.69 8.72 -11.65
C ALA A 81 3.71 9.88 -11.43
N ASP A 82 3.03 10.32 -12.50
CA ASP A 82 2.07 11.43 -12.46
C ASP A 82 0.78 11.05 -11.72
N SER A 83 0.40 9.77 -11.80
CA SER A 83 -0.80 9.21 -11.18
C SER A 83 -0.73 7.70 -11.09
N VAL A 84 -1.58 7.12 -10.24
CA VAL A 84 -1.70 5.67 -10.09
C VAL A 84 -3.17 5.27 -10.19
N ARG A 85 -3.49 4.32 -11.08
CA ARG A 85 -4.81 3.70 -11.14
C ARG A 85 -4.87 2.50 -10.23
N LEU A 86 -5.94 2.43 -9.44
CA LEU A 86 -6.25 1.29 -8.60
C LEU A 86 -7.31 0.42 -9.29
N TYR A 87 -7.09 -0.89 -9.28
CA TYR A 87 -8.03 -1.89 -9.76
C TYR A 87 -8.31 -2.94 -8.68
N LYS A 88 -9.55 -3.42 -8.61
CA LYS A 88 -10.00 -4.54 -7.76
C LYS A 88 -10.58 -5.63 -8.65
N ASN A 89 -9.99 -6.82 -8.64
CA ASN A 89 -10.40 -7.96 -9.49
C ASN A 89 -10.57 -7.56 -10.97
N GLY A 90 -9.65 -6.77 -11.50
CA GLY A 90 -9.65 -6.27 -12.87
C GLY A 90 -10.56 -5.06 -13.13
N ASN A 91 -11.45 -4.69 -12.20
CA ASN A 91 -12.31 -3.53 -12.34
C ASN A 91 -11.61 -2.27 -11.84
N TYR A 92 -11.75 -1.18 -12.60
CA TYR A 92 -11.23 0.12 -12.20
C TYR A 92 -11.94 0.62 -10.95
N VAL A 93 -11.17 1.16 -10.00
CA VAL A 93 -11.66 1.73 -8.75
C VAL A 93 -11.55 3.23 -8.79
N THR A 94 -10.31 3.74 -8.83
CA THR A 94 -10.02 5.17 -8.77
C THR A 94 -8.64 5.49 -9.33
N THR A 95 -8.36 6.77 -9.51
CA THR A 95 -7.03 7.28 -9.86
C THR A 95 -6.49 8.14 -8.73
N LEU A 96 -5.41 7.68 -8.13
CA LEU A 96 -4.67 8.41 -7.10
C LEU A 96 -3.80 9.49 -7.74
N ARG A 97 -3.70 10.63 -7.08
CA ARG A 97 -2.81 11.73 -7.42
C ARG A 97 -2.13 12.25 -6.17
N ALA A 98 -0.94 12.80 -6.32
CA ALA A 98 -0.23 13.42 -5.22
C ALA A 98 -0.98 14.68 -4.75
N GLY A 99 -0.97 14.89 -3.43
CA GLY A 99 -1.38 16.16 -2.82
C GLY A 99 -0.23 17.18 -2.85
N ASP A 100 -0.50 18.39 -2.39
CA ASP A 100 0.50 19.42 -2.25
C ASP A 100 1.32 19.22 -0.97
N TYR A 101 2.59 18.86 -1.14
CA TYR A 101 3.57 18.78 -0.06
C TYR A 101 4.78 19.65 -0.43
N PRO A 102 4.89 20.86 0.09
CA PRO A 102 6.01 21.73 -0.20
C PRO A 102 7.36 21.06 0.08
N GLY A 103 8.25 21.11 -0.90
CA GLY A 103 9.60 20.53 -0.79
C GLY A 103 9.74 19.05 -1.16
N LEU A 104 8.65 18.35 -1.52
CA LEU A 104 8.72 17.00 -2.07
C LEU A 104 8.41 17.04 -3.57
N PRO A 105 9.34 16.67 -4.45
CA PRO A 105 9.08 16.55 -5.91
C PRO A 105 7.97 15.54 -6.22
N HIS A 106 7.95 14.42 -5.51
CA HIS A 106 6.96 13.35 -5.67
C HIS A 106 6.33 12.98 -4.32
N PRO A 107 5.30 13.73 -3.87
CA PRO A 107 4.62 13.45 -2.61
C PRO A 107 3.92 12.08 -2.63
N PRO A 108 3.77 11.40 -1.48
CA PRO A 108 2.98 10.19 -1.39
C PRO A 108 1.54 10.40 -1.87
N MET A 109 1.01 9.46 -2.65
CA MET A 109 -0.39 9.45 -3.08
C MET A 109 -1.22 8.70 -2.03
N ILE A 110 -2.22 9.35 -1.46
CA ILE A 110 -3.03 8.77 -0.40
C ILE A 110 -4.02 7.76 -0.99
N LEU A 111 -4.05 6.57 -0.41
CA LEU A 111 -4.96 5.48 -0.73
C LEU A 111 -6.01 5.38 0.38
N ASP A 112 -7.04 6.19 0.29
CA ASP A 112 -8.16 6.28 1.23
C ASP A 112 -9.50 5.85 0.64
N ASP A 113 -9.63 5.81 -0.69
CA ASP A 113 -10.80 5.30 -1.39
C ASP A 113 -10.48 3.98 -2.12
N ILE A 114 -11.07 2.88 -1.61
CA ILE A 114 -10.96 1.53 -2.18
C ILE A 114 -12.26 1.09 -2.87
N ILE A 115 -13.22 1.97 -3.00
CA ILE A 115 -14.54 1.73 -3.60
C ILE A 115 -14.65 2.43 -4.96
N GLY A 116 -14.30 3.72 -5.01
CA GLY A 116 -14.32 4.53 -6.23
C GLY A 116 -15.61 4.36 -7.03
N GLU A 117 -15.47 4.04 -8.31
CA GLU A 117 -16.59 3.88 -9.26
C GLU A 117 -17.25 2.48 -9.21
N LEU A 118 -16.90 1.62 -8.26
CA LEU A 118 -17.44 0.25 -8.24
C LEU A 118 -18.94 0.18 -7.95
N LEU A 119 -19.50 1.15 -7.20
CA LEU A 119 -20.93 1.18 -6.92
C LEU A 119 -21.74 1.55 -8.16
N GLU A 120 -21.24 2.41 -9.01
CA GLU A 120 -21.85 2.76 -10.30
C GLU A 120 -21.72 1.61 -11.29
N THR A 121 -20.53 1.05 -11.42
CA THR A 121 -20.21 0.08 -12.47
C THR A 121 -20.70 -1.33 -12.17
N GLN A 122 -20.76 -1.74 -10.90
CA GLN A 122 -21.15 -3.10 -10.51
C GLN A 122 -22.57 -3.21 -9.94
N GLU A 123 -23.08 -2.14 -9.29
CA GLU A 123 -24.44 -2.13 -8.73
C GLU A 123 -25.42 -1.36 -9.63
N GLY A 124 -24.91 -0.62 -10.63
CA GLY A 124 -25.72 0.21 -11.51
C GLY A 124 -26.38 1.39 -10.78
N PHE A 125 -25.80 1.84 -9.67
CA PHE A 125 -26.33 2.99 -8.95
C PHE A 125 -26.04 4.29 -9.71
N ASP A 126 -26.96 5.25 -9.63
CA ASP A 126 -26.70 6.60 -10.10
C ASP A 126 -25.62 7.27 -9.24
N GLU A 127 -24.92 8.26 -9.81
CA GLU A 127 -23.80 8.96 -9.19
C GLU A 127 -24.13 9.46 -7.77
N LYS A 128 -25.31 10.06 -7.56
CA LYS A 128 -25.71 10.61 -6.26
C LYS A 128 -25.89 9.54 -5.19
N LYS A 129 -26.45 8.39 -5.58
CA LYS A 129 -26.61 7.24 -4.69
C LYS A 129 -25.26 6.61 -4.39
N ALA A 130 -24.44 6.42 -5.41
CA ALA A 130 -23.11 5.84 -5.28
C ALA A 130 -22.21 6.69 -4.37
N ASP A 131 -22.15 8.00 -4.60
CA ASP A 131 -21.37 8.93 -3.77
C ASP A 131 -21.79 8.91 -2.30
N LEU A 132 -23.10 8.92 -2.06
CA LEU A 132 -23.61 8.90 -0.68
C LEU A 132 -23.29 7.59 0.02
N LEU A 133 -23.46 6.45 -0.66
CA LEU A 133 -23.15 5.14 -0.10
C LEU A 133 -21.64 4.92 0.06
N ARG A 134 -20.84 5.35 -0.90
CA ARG A 134 -19.37 5.32 -0.82
C ARG A 134 -18.89 6.08 0.42
N ALA A 135 -19.37 7.30 0.62
CA ALA A 135 -19.02 8.09 1.80
C ALA A 135 -19.43 7.39 3.11
N CYS A 136 -20.61 6.74 3.16
CA CYS A 136 -21.02 5.98 4.33
C CYS A 136 -20.13 4.76 4.59
N LEU A 137 -19.82 3.97 3.56
CA LEU A 137 -19.00 2.77 3.67
C LEU A 137 -17.56 3.10 4.08
N LEU A 138 -16.98 4.16 3.51
CA LEU A 138 -15.64 4.64 3.86
C LEU A 138 -15.59 5.21 5.29
N ALA A 139 -16.66 5.87 5.75
CA ALA A 139 -16.75 6.32 7.15
C ALA A 139 -16.78 5.13 8.12
N VAL A 140 -17.56 4.09 7.82
CA VAL A 140 -17.59 2.87 8.64
C VAL A 140 -16.22 2.17 8.62
N ARG A 141 -15.56 2.12 7.46
CA ARG A 141 -14.19 1.60 7.34
C ARG A 141 -13.23 2.36 8.26
N LYS A 142 -13.30 3.68 8.26
CA LYS A 142 -12.36 4.54 8.98
C LYS A 142 -12.57 4.56 10.49
N HIS A 143 -13.82 4.61 10.94
CA HIS A 143 -14.17 4.84 12.33
C HIS A 143 -14.72 3.60 13.04
N GLY A 144 -15.13 2.58 12.29
CA GLY A 144 -15.95 1.48 12.79
C GLY A 144 -17.39 1.93 13.06
N LEU A 145 -18.32 0.99 13.00
CA LEU A 145 -19.75 1.28 13.17
C LEU A 145 -20.09 1.87 14.55
N ALA A 146 -19.40 1.40 15.60
CA ALA A 146 -19.64 1.84 16.98
C ALA A 146 -19.11 3.25 17.31
N HIS A 147 -18.22 3.79 16.48
CA HIS A 147 -17.53 5.06 16.72
C HIS A 147 -17.72 6.10 15.60
N LEU A 148 -18.82 5.96 14.84
CA LEU A 148 -19.12 6.88 13.77
C LEU A 148 -19.38 8.30 14.31
N PRO A 149 -18.77 9.33 13.69
CA PRO A 149 -19.10 10.72 13.96
C PRO A 149 -20.60 11.00 13.75
N PRO A 150 -21.21 11.94 14.50
CA PRO A 150 -22.63 12.25 14.35
C PRO A 150 -23.06 12.66 12.93
N ALA A 151 -22.18 13.35 12.21
CA ALA A 151 -22.43 13.72 10.81
C ALA A 151 -22.53 12.51 9.89
N ASP A 152 -21.70 11.48 10.12
CA ASP A 152 -21.71 10.25 9.33
C ASP A 152 -22.92 9.36 9.68
N LEU A 153 -23.31 9.32 10.96
CA LEU A 153 -24.56 8.67 11.38
C LEU A 153 -25.78 9.32 10.71
N ALA A 154 -25.84 10.66 10.66
CA ALA A 154 -26.91 11.38 9.98
C ALA A 154 -26.90 11.07 8.48
N ARG A 155 -25.74 11.05 7.85
CA ARG A 155 -25.57 10.66 6.42
C ARG A 155 -26.07 9.25 6.16
N MET A 156 -25.77 8.28 7.02
CA MET A 156 -26.29 6.92 6.92
C MET A 156 -27.82 6.88 7.03
N GLY A 157 -28.38 7.61 7.99
CA GLY A 157 -29.84 7.72 8.13
C GLY A 157 -30.51 8.26 6.88
N VAL A 158 -29.93 9.30 6.27
CA VAL A 158 -30.41 9.84 4.98
C VAL A 158 -30.29 8.80 3.87
N ALA A 159 -29.18 8.09 3.76
CA ALA A 159 -28.97 7.06 2.74
C ALA A 159 -30.00 5.94 2.86
N MET A 160 -30.21 5.41 4.06
CA MET A 160 -31.18 4.34 4.33
C MET A 160 -32.61 4.78 4.01
N THR A 161 -33.02 5.96 4.49
CA THR A 161 -34.38 6.47 4.27
C THR A 161 -34.64 6.81 2.81
N LYS A 162 -33.71 7.53 2.18
CA LYS A 162 -33.88 8.02 0.80
C LYS A 162 -33.93 6.89 -0.22
N TYR A 163 -33.14 5.85 -0.03
CA TYR A 163 -32.99 4.75 -0.98
C TYR A 163 -33.66 3.45 -0.51
N GLY A 164 -34.39 3.47 0.61
CA GLY A 164 -35.11 2.31 1.13
C GLY A 164 -34.19 1.14 1.49
N LEU A 165 -32.96 1.43 1.94
CA LEU A 165 -31.97 0.40 2.27
C LEU A 165 -32.20 -0.14 3.68
N THR A 166 -32.08 -1.45 3.82
CA THR A 166 -32.06 -2.12 5.12
C THR A 166 -30.63 -2.20 5.67
N PHE A 167 -30.51 -2.53 6.96
CA PHE A 167 -29.21 -2.81 7.56
C PHE A 167 -28.50 -4.00 6.88
N ALA A 168 -29.29 -5.02 6.46
CA ALA A 168 -28.74 -6.16 5.72
C ALA A 168 -28.15 -5.76 4.36
N ASP A 169 -28.79 -4.82 3.65
CA ASP A 169 -28.23 -4.29 2.39
C ASP A 169 -26.93 -3.55 2.62
N ALA A 170 -26.88 -2.72 3.66
CA ALA A 170 -25.66 -2.01 4.03
C ALA A 170 -24.52 -2.98 4.41
N GLN A 171 -24.84 -4.03 5.19
CA GLN A 171 -23.88 -5.08 5.56
C GLN A 171 -23.35 -5.85 4.35
N LYS A 172 -24.24 -6.18 3.39
CA LYS A 172 -23.86 -6.85 2.14
C LYS A 172 -22.92 -5.98 1.30
N LEU A 173 -23.22 -4.70 1.14
CA LEU A 173 -22.36 -3.74 0.43
C LEU A 173 -21.01 -3.60 1.14
N TYR A 174 -21.01 -3.48 2.47
CA TYR A 174 -19.78 -3.40 3.24
C TYR A 174 -18.93 -4.65 3.06
N GLY A 175 -19.50 -5.84 3.19
CA GLY A 175 -18.78 -7.10 2.98
C GLY A 175 -18.17 -7.21 1.56
N LYS A 176 -18.92 -6.77 0.54
CA LYS A 176 -18.47 -6.84 -0.85
C LYS A 176 -17.33 -5.84 -1.18
N TYR A 177 -17.42 -4.62 -0.67
CA TYR A 177 -16.53 -3.54 -1.10
C TYR A 177 -15.42 -3.20 -0.10
N VAL A 178 -15.63 -3.44 1.19
CA VAL A 178 -14.70 -3.09 2.26
C VAL A 178 -14.18 -4.31 3.01
N GLY A 179 -15.05 -5.09 3.61
CA GLY A 179 -14.68 -6.17 4.51
C GLY A 179 -14.08 -7.40 3.82
N ASN A 180 -14.69 -7.89 2.78
CA ASN A 180 -14.31 -9.03 1.91
C ASN A 180 -13.61 -10.25 2.60
N TRP A 181 -13.75 -10.42 3.91
CA TRP A 181 -13.22 -11.57 4.62
C TRP A 181 -14.21 -12.75 4.53
N GLY A 182 -13.65 -13.96 4.38
CA GLY A 182 -14.44 -15.18 4.15
C GLY A 182 -14.97 -15.35 2.73
N GLY A 183 -14.56 -14.47 1.79
CA GLY A 183 -14.88 -14.54 0.36
C GLY A 183 -13.69 -15.04 -0.48
N GLU A 184 -13.81 -14.90 -1.79
CA GLU A 184 -12.69 -15.15 -2.70
C GLU A 184 -11.56 -14.17 -2.49
N ALA A 185 -10.31 -14.62 -2.72
CA ALA A 185 -9.14 -13.78 -2.64
C ALA A 185 -9.27 -12.56 -3.57
N THR A 186 -9.08 -11.38 -2.99
CA THR A 186 -9.12 -10.13 -3.77
C THR A 186 -7.76 -9.88 -4.40
N VAL A 187 -7.76 -9.65 -5.70
CA VAL A 187 -6.59 -9.19 -6.45
C VAL A 187 -6.71 -7.70 -6.68
N TRP A 188 -5.84 -6.94 -6.01
CA TRP A 188 -5.64 -5.53 -6.30
C TRP A 188 -4.52 -5.35 -7.31
N ARG A 189 -4.57 -4.29 -8.10
CA ARG A 189 -3.49 -3.89 -9.00
C ARG A 189 -3.35 -2.38 -9.00
N LEU A 190 -2.10 -1.94 -8.93
CA LEU A 190 -1.71 -0.55 -9.11
C LEU A 190 -1.01 -0.40 -10.46
N ASP A 191 -1.47 0.54 -11.28
CA ASP A 191 -0.84 0.91 -12.54
C ASP A 191 -0.33 2.35 -12.43
N ALA A 192 0.99 2.55 -12.45
CA ALA A 192 1.63 3.86 -12.46
C ALA A 192 1.62 4.44 -13.87
N LEU A 193 1.26 5.72 -14.01
CA LEU A 193 1.18 6.41 -15.29
C LEU A 193 2.13 7.61 -15.36
N LYS A 194 2.88 7.72 -16.46
CA LYS A 194 3.64 8.92 -16.85
C LYS A 194 3.17 9.35 -18.26
N GLY A 195 2.84 10.62 -18.42
CA GLY A 195 2.30 11.14 -19.69
C GLY A 195 1.07 10.37 -20.19
N GLY A 196 0.23 9.87 -19.29
CA GLY A 196 -0.97 9.10 -19.60
C GLY A 196 -0.73 7.62 -20.00
N LYS A 197 0.52 7.17 -20.06
CA LYS A 197 0.88 5.79 -20.38
C LYS A 197 1.25 5.02 -19.11
N VAL A 198 0.86 3.75 -19.04
CA VAL A 198 1.27 2.85 -17.95
C VAL A 198 2.76 2.55 -18.10
N VAL A 199 3.54 2.85 -17.07
CA VAL A 199 4.99 2.65 -17.02
C VAL A 199 5.40 1.56 -16.03
N SER A 200 4.53 1.20 -15.08
CA SER A 200 4.74 0.10 -14.14
C SER A 200 3.40 -0.42 -13.64
N SER A 201 3.33 -1.71 -13.34
CA SER A 201 2.14 -2.36 -12.76
C SER A 201 2.57 -3.30 -11.64
N VAL A 202 1.90 -3.23 -10.49
CA VAL A 202 2.17 -4.09 -9.34
C VAL A 202 0.86 -4.74 -8.89
N PRO A 203 0.76 -6.08 -8.94
CA PRO A 203 -0.34 -6.80 -8.32
C PRO A 203 -0.13 -6.88 -6.81
N LEU A 204 -1.21 -6.73 -6.04
CA LEU A 204 -1.26 -6.86 -4.60
C LEU A 204 -2.38 -7.86 -4.28
N CYS A 205 -2.00 -9.06 -3.89
CA CYS A 205 -2.93 -10.15 -3.60
C CYS A 205 -2.28 -11.12 -2.61
N PRO A 206 -3.07 -11.96 -1.94
CA PRO A 206 -2.54 -13.02 -1.10
C PRO A 206 -1.59 -13.91 -1.90
N SER A 207 -0.47 -14.27 -1.30
CA SER A 207 0.48 -15.18 -1.92
C SER A 207 0.04 -16.64 -1.71
N ALA A 208 0.25 -17.49 -2.72
CA ALA A 208 -0.09 -18.90 -2.68
C ALA A 208 1.12 -19.82 -2.91
N LYS A 209 2.19 -19.29 -3.47
CA LYS A 209 3.38 -20.08 -3.85
C LYS A 209 4.65 -19.39 -3.39
N LEU A 210 5.47 -20.12 -2.65
CA LEU A 210 6.77 -19.63 -2.20
C LEU A 210 7.87 -20.33 -2.99
N HIS A 211 8.96 -19.58 -3.26
CA HIS A 211 10.17 -20.11 -3.86
C HIS A 211 11.41 -19.48 -3.22
N LEU A 212 12.55 -20.19 -3.37
CA LEU A 212 13.84 -19.64 -2.97
C LEU A 212 14.48 -18.91 -4.15
N GLU A 213 14.92 -17.68 -3.88
CA GLU A 213 15.81 -16.95 -4.77
C GLU A 213 17.21 -16.93 -4.18
N VAL A 214 18.19 -17.29 -4.99
CA VAL A 214 19.61 -17.28 -4.60
C VAL A 214 20.38 -16.37 -5.55
N THR A 215 20.97 -15.29 -5.01
CA THR A 215 21.67 -14.29 -5.81
C THR A 215 23.09 -14.11 -5.26
N PRO A 216 24.14 -14.56 -5.95
CA PRO A 216 25.51 -14.30 -5.60
C PRO A 216 25.94 -12.90 -6.05
N SER A 217 26.88 -12.27 -5.32
CA SER A 217 27.46 -10.98 -5.71
C SER A 217 28.31 -11.09 -6.97
N HIS A 218 28.96 -12.25 -7.16
CA HIS A 218 29.69 -12.63 -8.37
C HIS A 218 29.56 -14.13 -8.58
N THR A 219 29.61 -14.54 -9.84
CA THR A 219 29.52 -15.96 -10.26
C THR A 219 30.87 -16.60 -10.50
N GLU A 220 31.93 -15.81 -10.57
CA GLU A 220 33.31 -16.26 -10.76
C GLU A 220 34.17 -15.69 -9.63
N LEU A 221 35.04 -16.53 -9.08
CA LEU A 221 36.03 -16.15 -8.09
C LEU A 221 37.41 -16.33 -8.71
N THR A 222 38.28 -15.34 -8.53
CA THR A 222 39.64 -15.38 -9.05
C THR A 222 40.61 -15.39 -7.91
N GLU A 223 41.31 -16.51 -7.70
CA GLU A 223 42.37 -16.61 -6.73
C GLU A 223 43.66 -15.95 -7.27
N GLY A 224 44.21 -15.03 -6.50
CA GLY A 224 45.46 -14.32 -6.79
C GLY A 224 46.39 -14.37 -5.60
N ASP A 225 47.04 -13.24 -5.31
CA ASP A 225 47.90 -13.13 -4.11
C ASP A 225 47.06 -13.13 -2.81
N THR A 226 45.76 -12.90 -2.91
CA THR A 226 44.80 -12.97 -1.82
C THR A 226 43.58 -13.78 -2.27
N TYR A 227 42.79 -14.27 -1.29
CA TYR A 227 41.51 -14.92 -1.58
C TYR A 227 40.48 -13.95 -2.14
N ASP A 228 39.59 -14.46 -2.95
CA ASP A 228 38.38 -13.77 -3.42
C ASP A 228 37.13 -14.35 -2.74
N MET A 229 36.06 -13.57 -2.62
CA MET A 229 34.83 -13.97 -1.93
C MET A 229 33.59 -13.49 -2.65
N ALA A 230 32.56 -14.32 -2.72
CA ALA A 230 31.23 -13.93 -3.11
C ALA A 230 30.28 -13.94 -1.91
N ALA A 231 29.52 -12.88 -1.75
CA ALA A 231 28.36 -12.87 -0.86
C ALA A 231 27.18 -13.52 -1.57
N VAL A 232 26.51 -14.46 -0.90
CA VAL A 232 25.31 -15.12 -1.44
C VAL A 232 24.12 -14.67 -0.64
N ARG A 233 23.15 -14.06 -1.32
CA ARG A 233 21.85 -13.71 -0.74
C ARG A 233 20.86 -14.85 -1.04
N VAL A 234 20.17 -15.31 0.00
CA VAL A 234 19.08 -16.26 -0.10
C VAL A 234 17.80 -15.59 0.40
N ARG A 235 16.76 -15.60 -0.41
CA ARG A 235 15.45 -15.03 -0.04
C ARG A 235 14.36 -16.06 -0.27
N ILE A 236 13.32 -16.03 0.56
CA ILE A 236 12.04 -16.69 0.30
C ILE A 236 11.12 -15.64 -0.26
N LEU A 237 10.66 -15.82 -1.47
CA LEU A 237 9.78 -14.89 -2.16
C LEU A 237 8.49 -15.61 -2.56
N ASP A 238 7.41 -14.82 -2.65
CA ASP A 238 6.18 -15.28 -3.28
C ASP A 238 6.27 -15.20 -4.82
N GLU A 239 5.21 -15.65 -5.51
CA GLU A 239 5.10 -15.58 -6.97
C GLU A 239 5.14 -14.16 -7.55
N TYR A 240 5.07 -13.14 -6.71
CA TYR A 240 5.11 -11.72 -7.08
C TYR A 240 6.44 -11.05 -6.72
N GLY A 241 7.39 -11.82 -6.17
CA GLY A 241 8.72 -11.31 -5.80
C GLY A 241 8.76 -10.53 -4.49
N ARG A 242 7.79 -10.78 -3.58
CA ARG A 242 7.67 -10.12 -2.29
C ARG A 242 8.11 -11.00 -1.16
#